data_c6ff462dea63793e91e8aa270455f2d9
#
_entry.id   c6ff462dea63793e91e8aa270455f2d9
#
_cell.length_a   1.000
_cell.length_b   1.000
_cell.length_c   1.000
_cell.angle_alpha   90.00
_cell.angle_beta   90.00
_cell.angle_gamma   90.00
#
_symmetry.space_group_name_H-M   'P 1'
#
loop_
_entity.id
_entity.type
_entity.pdbx_description
1 polymer ?
#
loop_
_entity_poly.entity_id
_entity_poly.type
_entity_poly.pdbx_seq_one_letter_code
_entity_poly.pdbx_strand_id
1 'polypeptide(L)'
;MIERIKENKFLRILTMIIKAIISFFIVIVISIIFIQRISNNKLTLGGYSIYTIITESMVPKYNVHDMVISKKVNPEKLKEGDDIVYQGAVDDFKDKIVTHRIIKKEIENGKVIYHTKGIANDIEDPVIEESQILGKVVYKSFILSFISKIVNNTYGFYFVVFVPFAILLTMEVIDTINERKNDE
;
A
#
# COMPACT_ATOMS: atom_id res chain seq x y z
N MET A 1 -12.12 38.80 -37.86
CA MET A 1 -13.34 38.71 -37.01
C MET A 1 -13.30 37.35 -36.36
N ILE A 2 -12.54 37.24 -35.25
CA ILE A 2 -12.48 36.01 -34.47
C ILE A 2 -13.72 36.05 -33.59
N GLU A 3 -14.73 35.21 -33.89
CA GLU A 3 -15.88 35.01 -33.02
C GLU A 3 -15.36 34.66 -31.65
N ARG A 4 -15.63 35.51 -30.65
CA ARG A 4 -15.50 35.14 -29.22
C ARG A 4 -16.39 33.93 -29.01
N ILE A 5 -15.76 32.79 -28.87
CA ILE A 5 -16.44 31.60 -28.37
C ILE A 5 -16.90 31.98 -26.97
N LYS A 6 -18.19 32.30 -26.82
CA LYS A 6 -18.81 32.41 -25.50
C LYS A 6 -18.53 31.08 -24.84
N GLU A 7 -17.62 31.08 -23.85
CA GLU A 7 -17.37 29.90 -23.07
C GLU A 7 -18.72 29.39 -22.55
N ASN A 8 -19.12 28.22 -23.06
CA ASN A 8 -20.38 27.64 -22.66
C ASN A 8 -20.27 27.37 -21.17
N LYS A 9 -21.16 27.95 -20.37
CA LYS A 9 -21.19 27.75 -18.89
C LYS A 9 -21.02 26.29 -18.51
N PHE A 10 -21.51 25.40 -19.35
CA PHE A 10 -21.35 23.97 -19.21
C PHE A 10 -19.87 23.52 -19.30
N LEU A 11 -19.11 24.04 -20.30
CA LEU A 11 -17.69 23.69 -20.45
C LEU A 11 -16.87 24.19 -19.26
N ARG A 12 -17.15 25.38 -18.74
CA ARG A 12 -16.48 25.92 -17.56
C ARG A 12 -16.75 25.08 -16.30
N ILE A 13 -17.99 24.64 -16.10
CA ILE A 13 -18.33 23.75 -14.99
C ILE A 13 -17.65 22.39 -15.18
N LEU A 14 -17.63 21.85 -16.39
CA LEU A 14 -16.98 20.57 -16.69
C LEU A 14 -15.47 20.62 -16.42
N THR A 15 -14.77 21.65 -16.86
CA THR A 15 -13.33 21.82 -16.59
C THR A 15 -13.05 21.95 -15.08
N MET A 16 -13.89 22.70 -14.35
CA MET A 16 -13.77 22.80 -12.88
C MET A 16 -13.93 21.45 -12.19
N ILE A 17 -14.91 20.65 -12.60
CA ILE A 17 -15.12 19.29 -12.06
C ILE A 17 -13.93 18.40 -12.38
N ILE A 18 -13.41 18.42 -13.62
CA ILE A 18 -12.24 17.63 -14.01
C ILE A 18 -11.01 18.02 -13.18
N LYS A 19 -10.73 19.31 -13.01
CA LYS A 19 -9.64 19.80 -12.17
C LYS A 19 -9.78 19.28 -10.72
N ALA A 20 -10.99 19.39 -10.15
CA ALA A 20 -11.26 18.93 -8.78
C ALA A 20 -11.02 17.41 -8.63
N ILE A 21 -11.47 16.61 -9.59
CA ILE A 21 -11.27 15.15 -9.57
C ILE A 21 -9.78 14.80 -9.67
N ILE A 22 -9.03 15.43 -10.59
CA ILE A 22 -7.60 15.16 -10.75
C ILE A 22 -6.83 15.60 -9.49
N SER A 23 -7.13 16.78 -8.93
CA SER A 23 -6.51 17.28 -7.70
C SER A 23 -6.77 16.34 -6.53
N PHE A 24 -8.01 15.90 -6.35
CA PHE A 24 -8.39 14.96 -5.29
C PHE A 24 -7.67 13.61 -5.46
N PHE A 25 -7.56 13.11 -6.68
CA PHE A 25 -6.83 11.89 -6.97
C PHE A 25 -5.33 12.02 -6.61
N ILE A 26 -4.68 13.11 -7.00
CA ILE A 26 -3.26 13.38 -6.68
C ILE A 26 -3.06 13.44 -5.16
N VAL A 27 -3.94 14.14 -4.43
CA VAL A 27 -3.87 14.23 -2.97
C VAL A 27 -3.98 12.84 -2.32
N ILE A 28 -4.89 11.98 -2.80
CA ILE A 28 -5.01 10.60 -2.31
C ILE A 28 -3.73 9.82 -2.56
N VAL A 29 -3.17 9.87 -3.77
CA VAL A 29 -1.95 9.13 -4.11
C VAL A 29 -0.78 9.60 -3.25
N ILE A 30 -0.57 10.91 -3.11
CA ILE A 30 0.48 11.48 -2.25
C ILE A 30 0.28 11.07 -0.79
N SER A 31 -0.96 11.11 -0.30
CA SER A 31 -1.28 10.70 1.07
C SER A 31 -0.94 9.22 1.31
N ILE A 32 -1.25 8.34 0.37
CA ILE A 32 -0.91 6.91 0.46
C ILE A 32 0.60 6.72 0.52
N ILE A 33 1.36 7.38 -0.38
CA ILE A 33 2.83 7.31 -0.41
C ILE A 33 3.42 7.81 0.92
N PHE A 34 2.93 8.94 1.42
CA PHE A 34 3.38 9.57 2.66
C PHE A 34 3.13 8.65 3.87
N ILE A 35 1.92 8.08 3.96
CA ILE A 35 1.56 7.15 5.02
C ILE A 35 2.44 5.89 4.96
N GLN A 36 2.66 5.31 3.78
CA GLN A 36 3.56 4.16 3.62
C GLN A 36 4.99 4.47 4.09
N ARG A 37 5.47 5.68 3.80
CA ARG A 37 6.82 6.11 4.15
C ARG A 37 7.01 6.30 5.66
N ILE A 38 6.05 6.94 6.35
CA ILE A 38 6.12 7.23 7.79
C ILE A 38 5.83 5.98 8.63
N SER A 39 4.91 5.14 8.19
CA SER A 39 4.47 3.98 8.97
C SER A 39 5.35 2.75 8.81
N ASN A 40 6.53 2.85 8.19
CA ASN A 40 7.39 1.70 7.87
C ASN A 40 6.60 0.55 7.23
N ASN A 41 5.73 0.88 6.29
CA ASN A 41 4.81 -0.06 5.63
C ASN A 41 3.78 -0.76 6.57
N LYS A 42 3.51 -0.16 7.74
CA LYS A 42 2.52 -0.65 8.71
C LYS A 42 1.47 0.41 8.98
N LEU A 43 0.23 0.13 8.62
CA LEU A 43 -0.96 0.91 8.98
C LEU A 43 -1.83 0.06 9.90
N THR A 44 -2.13 0.55 11.09
CA THR A 44 -3.01 -0.15 12.04
C THR A 44 -4.25 0.67 12.30
N LEU A 45 -5.42 0.09 12.06
CA LEU A 45 -6.71 0.70 12.33
C LEU A 45 -7.71 -0.36 12.84
N GLY A 46 -8.30 -0.13 14.00
CA GLY A 46 -9.35 -1.01 14.53
C GLY A 46 -8.94 -2.49 14.71
N GLY A 47 -7.68 -2.76 15.04
CA GLY A 47 -7.17 -4.13 15.19
C GLY A 47 -6.79 -4.82 13.87
N TYR A 48 -6.91 -4.12 12.75
CA TYR A 48 -6.38 -4.54 11.46
C TYR A 48 -5.12 -3.77 11.13
N SER A 49 -4.17 -4.42 10.51
CA SER A 49 -2.93 -3.81 10.03
C SER A 49 -2.71 -4.17 8.58
N ILE A 50 -2.20 -3.21 7.81
CA ILE A 50 -1.89 -3.39 6.39
C ILE A 50 -0.37 -3.47 6.25
N TYR A 51 0.11 -4.47 5.53
CA TYR A 51 1.54 -4.67 5.25
C TYR A 51 1.77 -4.85 3.75
N THR A 52 2.90 -4.34 3.28
CA THR A 52 3.34 -4.55 1.90
C THR A 52 4.36 -5.69 1.87
N ILE A 53 4.16 -6.65 1.00
CA ILE A 53 5.13 -7.73 0.75
C ILE A 53 6.30 -7.15 -0.04
N ILE A 54 7.52 -7.30 0.48
CA ILE A 54 8.74 -6.72 -0.10
C ILE A 54 9.72 -7.78 -0.63
N THR A 55 9.47 -9.05 -0.36
CA THR A 55 10.32 -10.18 -0.79
C THR A 55 9.50 -11.26 -1.49
N GLU A 56 10.16 -12.15 -2.19
CA GLU A 56 9.55 -13.28 -2.91
C GLU A 56 9.30 -14.52 -2.03
N SER A 57 9.61 -14.46 -0.74
CA SER A 57 9.53 -15.62 0.17
C SER A 57 8.13 -16.26 0.26
N MET A 58 7.08 -15.55 -0.09
CA MET A 58 5.69 -16.02 -0.04
C MET A 58 5.07 -16.30 -1.41
N VAL A 59 5.86 -16.30 -2.47
CA VAL A 59 5.40 -16.68 -3.82
C VAL A 59 5.04 -18.16 -3.84
N PRO A 60 3.98 -18.58 -4.57
CA PRO A 60 3.12 -17.77 -5.47
C PRO A 60 1.93 -17.10 -4.78
N LYS A 61 1.72 -17.32 -3.47
CA LYS A 61 0.54 -16.82 -2.76
C LYS A 61 0.50 -15.30 -2.67
N TYR A 62 1.62 -14.70 -2.29
CA TYR A 62 1.81 -13.25 -2.25
C TYR A 62 3.07 -12.89 -3.04
N ASN A 63 2.91 -11.95 -3.98
CA ASN A 63 4.00 -11.43 -4.79
C ASN A 63 4.54 -10.12 -4.20
N VAL A 64 5.73 -9.71 -4.62
CA VAL A 64 6.29 -8.41 -4.25
C VAL A 64 5.32 -7.28 -4.61
N HIS A 65 5.19 -6.32 -3.72
CA HIS A 65 4.22 -5.20 -3.73
C HIS A 65 2.74 -5.60 -3.54
N ASP A 66 2.43 -6.89 -3.26
CA ASP A 66 1.10 -7.20 -2.77
C ASP A 66 0.88 -6.59 -1.39
N MET A 67 -0.34 -6.12 -1.12
CA MET A 67 -0.75 -5.59 0.17
C MET A 67 -1.68 -6.57 0.86
N VAL A 68 -1.26 -7.02 2.03
CA VAL A 68 -2.00 -7.95 2.87
C VAL A 68 -2.58 -7.25 4.09
N ILE A 69 -3.79 -7.64 4.46
CA ILE A 69 -4.46 -7.17 5.66
C ILE A 69 -4.33 -8.28 6.71
N SER A 70 -3.73 -7.95 7.84
CA SER A 70 -3.70 -8.82 9.01
C SER A 70 -4.68 -8.34 10.07
N LYS A 71 -5.16 -9.28 10.87
CA LYS A 71 -5.99 -9.02 12.05
C LYS A 71 -5.26 -9.49 13.29
N LYS A 72 -5.23 -8.65 14.32
CA LYS A 72 -4.74 -9.08 15.65
C LYS A 72 -5.67 -10.18 16.16
N VAL A 73 -5.10 -11.32 16.48
CA VAL A 73 -5.82 -12.50 17.00
C VAL A 73 -5.15 -13.00 18.27
N ASN A 74 -5.87 -13.77 19.09
CA ASN A 74 -5.24 -14.51 20.17
C ASN A 74 -4.29 -15.55 19.55
N PRO A 75 -2.97 -15.51 19.86
CA PRO A 75 -2.00 -16.45 19.30
C PRO A 75 -2.37 -17.92 19.51
N GLU A 76 -2.96 -18.29 20.65
CA GLU A 76 -3.39 -19.66 20.92
C GLU A 76 -4.33 -20.25 19.85
N LYS A 77 -5.10 -19.39 19.16
CA LYS A 77 -6.04 -19.79 18.10
C LYS A 77 -5.38 -20.00 16.75
N LEU A 78 -4.10 -19.66 16.62
CA LEU A 78 -3.34 -19.85 15.40
C LEU A 78 -3.07 -21.35 15.18
N LYS A 79 -3.07 -21.74 13.92
CA LYS A 79 -2.93 -23.11 13.45
C LYS A 79 -1.84 -23.23 12.41
N GLU A 80 -1.33 -24.42 12.22
CA GLU A 80 -0.50 -24.77 11.07
C GLU A 80 -1.23 -24.44 9.76
N GLY A 81 -0.49 -23.88 8.81
CA GLY A 81 -1.02 -23.38 7.55
C GLY A 81 -1.51 -21.93 7.59
N ASP A 82 -1.61 -21.30 8.77
CA ASP A 82 -1.92 -19.88 8.88
C ASP A 82 -0.74 -19.01 8.43
N ASP A 83 -1.02 -18.00 7.64
CA ASP A 83 -0.03 -16.99 7.31
C ASP A 83 -0.10 -15.88 8.37
N ILE A 84 1.01 -15.57 8.99
CA ILE A 84 1.10 -14.59 10.07
C ILE A 84 2.09 -13.49 9.73
N VAL A 85 1.90 -12.36 10.40
CA VAL A 85 2.87 -11.27 10.42
C VAL A 85 3.48 -11.23 11.82
N TYR A 86 4.79 -11.24 11.90
CA TYR A 86 5.52 -11.20 13.17
C TYR A 86 6.73 -10.28 13.10
N GLN A 87 7.23 -9.87 14.24
CA GLN A 87 8.47 -9.12 14.36
C GLN A 87 9.62 -10.08 14.69
N GLY A 88 10.62 -10.13 13.82
CA GLY A 88 11.80 -10.94 14.06
C GLY A 88 12.64 -10.38 15.20
N ALA A 89 13.24 -11.26 15.99
CA ALA A 89 14.04 -10.91 17.17
C ALA A 89 15.52 -11.28 17.05
N VAL A 90 15.87 -12.18 16.15
CA VAL A 90 17.23 -12.74 16.04
C VAL A 90 17.73 -12.77 14.62
N ASP A 91 19.03 -12.84 14.46
CA ASP A 91 19.75 -13.00 13.19
C ASP A 91 19.32 -11.96 12.11
N ASP A 92 19.21 -12.41 10.89
CA ASP A 92 18.80 -11.59 9.75
C ASP A 92 17.36 -11.06 9.86
N PHE A 93 16.57 -11.60 10.77
CA PHE A 93 15.17 -11.18 11.01
C PHE A 93 15.06 -10.07 12.07
N LYS A 94 16.12 -9.75 12.79
CA LYS A 94 16.09 -8.76 13.86
C LYS A 94 15.48 -7.44 13.42
N ASP A 95 14.48 -7.00 14.16
CA ASP A 95 13.72 -5.75 13.94
C ASP A 95 12.95 -5.67 12.62
N LYS A 96 12.93 -6.76 11.82
CA LYS A 96 12.16 -6.82 10.59
C LYS A 96 10.74 -7.33 10.83
N ILE A 97 9.80 -6.80 10.07
CA ILE A 97 8.44 -7.33 10.00
C ILE A 97 8.41 -8.38 8.89
N VAL A 98 8.06 -9.59 9.27
CA VAL A 98 8.07 -10.77 8.40
C VAL A 98 6.66 -11.30 8.23
N THR A 99 6.34 -11.74 7.02
CA THR A 99 5.07 -12.42 6.71
C THR A 99 5.38 -13.81 6.21
N HIS A 100 5.16 -14.83 7.03
CA HIS A 100 5.44 -16.22 6.69
C HIS A 100 4.32 -17.15 7.18
N ARG A 101 4.41 -18.43 6.82
CA ARG A 101 3.44 -19.47 7.17
C ARG A 101 3.87 -20.24 8.39
N ILE A 102 2.94 -20.48 9.31
CA ILE A 102 3.14 -21.44 10.41
C ILE A 102 3.20 -22.83 9.81
N ILE A 103 4.30 -23.53 10.02
CA ILE A 103 4.51 -24.92 9.61
C ILE A 103 4.37 -25.90 10.77
N LYS A 104 4.60 -25.42 12.01
CA LYS A 104 4.45 -26.21 13.22
C LYS A 104 4.16 -25.32 14.42
N LYS A 105 3.36 -25.82 15.34
CA LYS A 105 3.07 -25.21 16.64
C LYS A 105 3.35 -26.22 17.73
N GLU A 106 4.13 -25.84 18.71
CA GLU A 106 4.45 -26.73 19.84
C GLU A 106 4.56 -25.98 21.17
N ILE A 107 4.63 -26.70 22.25
CA ILE A 107 4.80 -26.14 23.59
C ILE A 107 6.17 -26.56 24.09
N GLU A 108 7.02 -25.58 24.34
CA GLU A 108 8.33 -25.76 24.89
C GLU A 108 8.45 -25.00 26.22
N ASN A 109 8.87 -25.70 27.31
CA ASN A 109 9.00 -25.11 28.65
C ASN A 109 7.73 -24.33 29.12
N GLY A 110 6.55 -24.83 28.78
CA GLY A 110 5.26 -24.21 29.13
C GLY A 110 4.88 -22.96 28.30
N LYS A 111 5.66 -22.62 27.28
CA LYS A 111 5.37 -21.57 26.34
C LYS A 111 4.99 -22.13 24.99
N VAL A 112 4.05 -21.46 24.31
CA VAL A 112 3.73 -21.80 22.93
C VAL A 112 4.75 -21.12 22.01
N ILE A 113 5.34 -21.93 21.14
CA ILE A 113 6.30 -21.49 20.12
C ILE A 113 5.80 -21.88 18.73
N TYR A 114 6.25 -21.14 17.74
CA TYR A 114 5.85 -21.33 16.35
C TYR A 114 7.08 -21.44 15.46
N HIS A 115 7.07 -22.45 14.60
CA HIS A 115 7.98 -22.59 13.48
C HIS A 115 7.30 -22.00 12.26
N THR A 116 7.99 -21.10 11.59
CA THR A 116 7.49 -20.44 10.39
C THR A 116 8.44 -20.64 9.24
N LYS A 117 7.90 -20.52 8.03
CA LYS A 117 8.69 -20.59 6.81
C LYS A 117 8.00 -19.80 5.68
N GLY A 118 8.77 -19.09 4.86
CA GLY A 118 8.29 -18.58 3.59
C GLY A 118 7.89 -19.74 2.66
N ILE A 119 6.82 -19.58 1.90
CA ILE A 119 6.31 -20.64 1.01
C ILE A 119 7.37 -21.01 -0.04
N ALA A 120 8.13 -20.04 -0.52
CA ALA A 120 9.19 -20.22 -1.51
C ALA A 120 10.58 -20.52 -0.91
N ASN A 121 10.69 -20.55 0.44
CA ASN A 121 11.97 -20.79 1.08
C ASN A 121 12.20 -22.29 1.30
N ASP A 122 13.45 -22.73 1.29
CA ASP A 122 13.84 -24.10 1.65
C ASP A 122 14.10 -24.25 3.14
N ILE A 123 14.50 -23.18 3.82
CA ILE A 123 14.93 -23.17 5.22
C ILE A 123 13.83 -22.55 6.09
N GLU A 124 13.66 -23.11 7.28
CA GLU A 124 12.77 -22.57 8.30
C GLU A 124 13.34 -21.30 8.92
N ASP A 125 12.44 -20.44 9.40
CA ASP A 125 12.83 -19.26 10.15
C ASP A 125 13.27 -19.63 11.56
N PRO A 126 13.99 -18.75 12.27
CA PRO A 126 14.17 -18.89 13.71
C PRO A 126 12.83 -19.00 14.42
N VAL A 127 12.77 -19.84 15.45
CA VAL A 127 11.55 -20.05 16.27
C VAL A 127 11.07 -18.72 16.85
N ILE A 128 9.76 -18.51 16.83
CA ILE A 128 9.14 -17.29 17.34
C ILE A 128 8.19 -17.60 18.51
N GLU A 129 8.11 -16.66 19.46
CA GLU A 129 7.17 -16.69 20.58
C GLU A 129 5.89 -15.91 20.25
N GLU A 130 4.83 -16.12 21.03
CA GLU A 130 3.53 -15.43 20.89
C GLU A 130 3.66 -13.90 20.91
N SER A 131 4.57 -13.37 21.73
CA SER A 131 4.81 -11.93 21.88
C SER A 131 5.27 -11.23 20.60
N GLN A 132 5.88 -11.98 19.67
CA GLN A 132 6.39 -11.47 18.40
C GLN A 132 5.30 -11.39 17.33
N ILE A 133 4.16 -12.05 17.54
CA ILE A 133 3.09 -12.15 16.53
C ILE A 133 2.27 -10.85 16.50
N LEU A 134 2.29 -10.18 15.38
CA LEU A 134 1.55 -8.95 15.15
C LEU A 134 0.11 -9.21 14.67
N GLY A 135 -0.12 -10.34 13.99
CA GLY A 135 -1.45 -10.72 13.53
C GLY A 135 -1.45 -11.84 12.50
N LYS A 136 -2.63 -12.37 12.22
CA LYS A 136 -2.89 -13.34 11.16
C LYS A 136 -3.30 -12.63 9.88
N VAL A 137 -2.74 -13.00 8.75
CA VAL A 137 -3.18 -12.50 7.44
C VAL A 137 -4.57 -13.07 7.15
N VAL A 138 -5.53 -12.17 6.97
CA VAL A 138 -6.93 -12.51 6.72
C VAL A 138 -7.35 -12.26 5.28
N TYR A 139 -6.69 -11.32 4.59
CA TYR A 139 -7.06 -10.94 3.24
C TYR A 139 -5.88 -10.31 2.48
N LYS A 140 -5.78 -10.60 1.18
CA LYS A 140 -4.94 -9.88 0.23
C LYS A 140 -5.81 -8.88 -0.54
N SER A 141 -5.54 -7.59 -0.37
CA SER A 141 -6.31 -6.57 -1.06
C SER A 141 -5.85 -6.42 -2.51
N PHE A 142 -6.71 -6.79 -3.45
CA PHE A 142 -6.41 -6.65 -4.88
C PHE A 142 -6.22 -5.19 -5.29
N ILE A 143 -7.11 -4.30 -4.82
CA ILE A 143 -7.08 -2.87 -5.16
C ILE A 143 -5.83 -2.21 -4.61
N LEU A 144 -5.52 -2.40 -3.32
CA LEU A 144 -4.33 -1.83 -2.70
C LEU A 144 -3.04 -2.39 -3.32
N SER A 145 -3.01 -3.70 -3.63
CA SER A 145 -1.87 -4.34 -4.31
C SER A 145 -1.65 -3.75 -5.70
N PHE A 146 -2.71 -3.52 -6.46
CA PHE A 146 -2.62 -2.89 -7.77
C PHE A 146 -2.04 -1.48 -7.69
N ILE A 147 -2.56 -0.65 -6.77
CA ILE A 147 -2.05 0.70 -6.52
C ILE A 147 -0.58 0.64 -6.08
N SER A 148 -0.25 -0.24 -5.13
CA SER A 148 1.11 -0.43 -4.63
C SER A 148 2.09 -0.78 -5.75
N LYS A 149 1.73 -1.70 -6.64
CA LYS A 149 2.55 -2.09 -7.80
C LYS A 149 2.79 -0.94 -8.76
N ILE A 150 1.76 -0.14 -9.04
CA ILE A 150 1.90 1.03 -9.91
C ILE A 150 2.84 2.06 -9.28
N VAL A 151 2.62 2.40 -8.01
CA VAL A 151 3.39 3.44 -7.30
C VAL A 151 4.86 3.02 -7.08
N ASN A 152 5.11 1.74 -6.85
CA ASN A 152 6.48 1.22 -6.69
C ASN A 152 7.18 0.91 -8.03
N ASN A 153 6.48 1.00 -9.16
CA ASN A 153 7.08 0.95 -10.48
C ASN A 153 7.42 2.37 -10.94
N THR A 154 8.67 2.60 -11.36
CA THR A 154 9.15 3.94 -11.77
C THR A 154 8.29 4.56 -12.88
N TYR A 155 7.94 3.78 -13.90
CA TYR A 155 7.08 4.27 -14.99
C TYR A 155 5.64 4.49 -14.51
N GLY A 156 5.10 3.56 -13.72
CA GLY A 156 3.77 3.67 -13.13
C GLY A 156 3.62 4.94 -12.28
N PHE A 157 4.59 5.22 -11.44
CA PHE A 157 4.65 6.45 -10.64
C PHE A 157 4.64 7.70 -11.52
N TYR A 158 5.45 7.72 -12.58
CA TYR A 158 5.52 8.84 -13.52
C TYR A 158 4.15 9.11 -14.18
N PHE A 159 3.49 8.06 -14.67
CA PHE A 159 2.19 8.21 -15.34
C PHE A 159 1.06 8.59 -14.37
N VAL A 160 1.08 8.06 -13.15
CA VAL A 160 -0.02 8.27 -12.18
C VAL A 160 0.12 9.57 -11.41
N VAL A 161 1.33 10.08 -11.21
CA VAL A 161 1.57 11.31 -10.45
C VAL A 161 1.96 12.47 -11.36
N PHE A 162 3.00 12.30 -12.18
CA PHE A 162 3.57 13.41 -12.94
C PHE A 162 2.68 13.85 -14.11
N VAL A 163 2.09 12.92 -14.86
CA VAL A 163 1.25 13.28 -16.00
C VAL A 163 -0.02 14.04 -15.58
N PRO A 164 -0.82 13.58 -14.59
CA PRO A 164 -1.97 14.35 -14.12
C PRO A 164 -1.58 15.71 -13.55
N PHE A 165 -0.46 15.80 -12.85
CA PHE A 165 0.06 17.07 -12.34
C PHE A 165 0.43 18.06 -13.47
N ALA A 166 1.11 17.57 -14.50
CA ALA A 166 1.45 18.38 -15.68
C ALA A 166 0.19 18.87 -16.42
N ILE A 167 -0.85 18.02 -16.53
CA ILE A 167 -2.14 18.40 -17.10
C ILE A 167 -2.76 19.53 -16.27
N LEU A 168 -2.81 19.42 -14.95
CA LEU A 168 -3.36 20.46 -14.08
C LEU A 168 -2.61 21.80 -14.25
N LEU A 169 -1.27 21.77 -14.24
CA LEU A 169 -0.47 22.97 -14.44
C LEU A 169 -0.77 23.62 -15.80
N THR A 170 -0.85 22.81 -16.85
CA THR A 170 -1.17 23.31 -18.20
C THR A 170 -2.55 23.97 -18.23
N MET A 171 -3.55 23.33 -17.62
CA MET A 171 -4.91 23.90 -17.54
C MET A 171 -4.92 25.22 -16.76
N GLU A 172 -4.15 25.34 -15.67
CA GLU A 172 -4.07 26.56 -14.87
C GLU A 172 -3.39 27.69 -15.62
N VAL A 173 -2.31 27.41 -16.34
CA VAL A 173 -1.63 28.39 -17.17
C VAL A 173 -2.55 28.90 -18.28
N ILE A 174 -3.29 28.02 -18.95
CA ILE A 174 -4.24 28.41 -20.01
C ILE A 174 -5.34 29.30 -19.43
N ASP A 175 -5.91 28.95 -18.28
CA ASP A 175 -6.96 29.76 -17.65
C ASP A 175 -6.44 31.15 -17.26
N THR A 176 -5.25 31.23 -16.67
CA THR A 176 -4.61 32.52 -16.31
C THR A 176 -4.35 33.39 -17.53
N ILE A 177 -3.91 32.82 -18.67
CA ILE A 177 -3.70 33.56 -19.91
C ILE A 177 -5.03 34.07 -20.47
N ASN A 178 -6.08 33.27 -20.42
CA ASN A 178 -7.40 33.65 -20.92
C ASN A 178 -8.05 34.76 -20.08
N GLU A 179 -7.89 34.71 -18.76
CA GLU A 179 -8.35 35.76 -17.84
C GLU A 179 -7.68 37.11 -18.16
N ARG A 180 -6.34 37.15 -18.27
CA ARG A 180 -5.60 38.39 -18.63
C ARG A 180 -6.03 38.99 -19.96
N LYS A 181 -6.30 38.16 -20.97
CA LYS A 181 -6.78 38.65 -22.29
C LYS A 181 -8.20 39.18 -22.26
N ASN A 182 -9.00 38.87 -21.26
CA ASN A 182 -10.35 39.39 -21.10
C ASN A 182 -10.40 40.69 -20.29
N ASP A 183 -9.34 40.99 -19.54
CA ASP A 183 -9.19 42.21 -18.72
C ASP A 183 -8.53 43.36 -19.50
N GLU A 184 -7.92 43.08 -20.67
CA GLU A 184 -7.41 44.06 -21.66
C GLU A 184 -8.48 44.40 -22.76
#